data_12c470ecf078156ba55a5f1e2f563e63
#
_entry.id   12c470ecf078156ba55a5f1e2f563e63
#
_cell.length_a   1.000
_cell.length_b   1.000
_cell.length_c   1.000
_cell.angle_alpha   90.00
_cell.angle_beta   90.00
_cell.angle_gamma   90.00
#
_symmetry.space_group_name_H-M   'P 1'
#
loop_
_entity.id
_entity.type
_entity.pdbx_description
1 polymer ?
#
loop_
_entity_poly.entity_id
_entity_poly.type
_entity_poly.pdbx_seq_one_letter_code
_entity_poly.pdbx_strand_id
1 'polypeptide(L)'
;IEHGAPAIDAKYQYYILKQKNKKTAKRLLSNHSPIEIVAQDNDAHIIRHKTAGIICGALFNPLKTYTEQLVTQVNIPLSYILEKEEENDSFRLSICEPDMRRASRAHMGLLTEEDVVQEEKAFNTQLTINGIYNVKCLQKSIKVSHDKEKNKTYVTISTIRGENYTLLLHQTNI
;
A
#
# COMPACT_ATOMS: atom_id res chain seq x y z
N ILE A 1 -19.56 18.06 -12.39
CA ILE A 1 -20.04 16.85 -13.07
C ILE A 1 -21.40 16.55 -12.45
N GLU A 2 -22.48 16.76 -13.20
CA GLU A 2 -23.82 16.34 -12.79
C GLU A 2 -23.93 14.85 -13.04
N HIS A 3 -23.98 14.10 -11.98
CA HIS A 3 -24.29 12.68 -12.03
C HIS A 3 -25.80 12.53 -11.91
N GLY A 4 -26.63 12.72 -12.89
CA GLY A 4 -28.11 12.48 -12.88
C GLY A 4 -28.69 11.76 -11.66
N ALA A 5 -29.91 11.24 -11.65
CA ALA A 5 -30.49 10.51 -10.52
C ALA A 5 -29.52 9.48 -9.86
N PRO A 6 -29.62 9.19 -8.55
CA PRO A 6 -28.56 8.61 -7.73
C PRO A 6 -27.83 7.47 -8.45
N ALA A 7 -26.57 7.71 -8.81
CA ALA A 7 -25.76 6.75 -9.51
C ALA A 7 -25.41 5.61 -8.52
N ILE A 8 -26.12 4.51 -8.61
CA ILE A 8 -25.80 3.28 -7.88
C ILE A 8 -24.54 2.70 -8.56
N ASP A 9 -23.48 2.47 -7.77
CA ASP A 9 -22.19 1.92 -8.23
C ASP A 9 -21.42 2.74 -9.27
N ALA A 10 -21.63 4.06 -9.33
CA ALA A 10 -20.87 4.92 -10.23
C ALA A 10 -19.41 4.95 -9.82
N LYS A 11 -18.54 4.55 -10.73
CA LYS A 11 -17.08 4.61 -10.58
C LYS A 11 -16.54 5.64 -11.54
N TYR A 12 -15.57 6.43 -11.09
CA TYR A 12 -14.84 7.32 -11.98
C TYR A 12 -13.34 7.18 -11.75
N GLN A 13 -12.58 7.39 -12.81
CA GLN A 13 -11.13 7.40 -12.78
C GLN A 13 -10.65 8.63 -13.54
N TYR A 14 -9.69 9.34 -12.97
CA TYR A 14 -9.07 10.47 -13.63
C TYR A 14 -7.55 10.40 -13.52
N TYR A 15 -6.86 11.00 -14.48
CA TYR A 15 -5.41 11.09 -14.51
C TYR A 15 -4.99 12.54 -14.56
N ILE A 16 -4.00 12.90 -13.75
CA ILE A 16 -3.30 14.18 -13.84
C ILE A 16 -1.99 13.90 -14.56
N LEU A 17 -1.89 14.35 -15.80
CA LEU A 17 -0.73 14.11 -16.65
C LEU A 17 0.07 15.42 -16.82
N LYS A 18 1.31 15.46 -16.33
CA LYS A 18 2.25 16.54 -16.65
C LYS A 18 2.82 16.30 -18.05
N GLN A 19 2.03 16.52 -19.10
CA GLN A 19 2.40 16.29 -20.47
C GLN A 19 2.28 17.56 -21.31
N LYS A 20 3.32 17.82 -22.12
CA LYS A 20 3.31 18.92 -23.11
C LYS A 20 2.59 18.52 -24.40
N ASN A 21 2.33 17.25 -24.64
CA ASN A 21 1.81 16.72 -25.91
C ASN A 21 0.47 16.02 -25.76
N LYS A 22 -0.57 16.62 -26.33
CA LYS A 22 -1.95 16.11 -26.35
C LYS A 22 -2.09 14.70 -26.94
N LYS A 23 -1.26 14.34 -27.95
CA LYS A 23 -1.29 13.02 -28.58
C LYS A 23 -0.86 11.93 -27.63
N THR A 24 0.19 12.18 -26.85
CA THR A 24 0.66 11.25 -25.81
C THR A 24 -0.37 11.09 -24.69
N ALA A 25 -0.99 12.18 -24.25
CA ALA A 25 -2.06 12.14 -23.25
C ALA A 25 -3.24 11.30 -23.73
N LYS A 26 -3.70 11.49 -24.97
CA LYS A 26 -4.76 10.67 -25.56
C LYS A 26 -4.42 9.19 -25.63
N ARG A 27 -3.15 8.85 -25.97
CA ARG A 27 -2.68 7.44 -26.01
C ARG A 27 -2.69 6.79 -24.63
N LEU A 28 -2.32 7.54 -23.57
CA LEU A 28 -2.36 7.04 -22.19
C LEU A 28 -3.79 6.84 -21.67
N LEU A 29 -4.75 7.63 -22.17
CA LEU A 29 -6.16 7.54 -21.80
C LEU A 29 -6.96 6.51 -22.60
N SER A 30 -6.39 6.01 -23.72
CA SER A 30 -6.99 4.92 -24.51
C SER A 30 -6.78 3.58 -23.79
N ASN A 31 -7.29 2.46 -24.36
CA ASN A 31 -7.26 1.10 -23.80
C ASN A 31 -5.85 0.56 -23.40
N HIS A 32 -4.82 1.39 -23.44
CA HIS A 32 -3.43 1.09 -23.09
C HIS A 32 -2.98 1.81 -21.81
N SER A 33 -3.88 2.08 -20.88
CA SER A 33 -3.48 2.65 -19.58
C SER A 33 -2.39 1.77 -18.94
N PRO A 34 -1.26 2.35 -18.55
CA PRO A 34 -0.24 1.61 -17.82
C PRO A 34 -0.70 1.26 -16.39
N ILE A 35 -1.78 1.89 -15.93
CA ILE A 35 -2.33 1.68 -14.59
C ILE A 35 -3.48 0.67 -14.66
N GLU A 36 -3.44 -0.31 -13.79
CA GLU A 36 -4.47 -1.30 -13.53
C GLU A 36 -5.01 -1.09 -12.12
N ILE A 37 -6.32 -1.07 -11.97
CA ILE A 37 -6.98 -1.12 -10.68
C ILE A 37 -7.09 -2.60 -10.29
N VAL A 38 -6.36 -3.00 -9.24
CA VAL A 38 -6.35 -4.37 -8.73
C VAL A 38 -7.46 -4.59 -7.71
N ALA A 39 -7.66 -3.60 -6.83
CA ALA A 39 -8.76 -3.58 -5.87
C ALA A 39 -9.23 -2.14 -5.65
N GLN A 40 -10.54 -1.95 -5.53
CA GLN A 40 -11.16 -0.68 -5.19
C GLN A 40 -12.50 -0.96 -4.51
N ASP A 41 -12.43 -1.24 -3.22
CA ASP A 41 -13.58 -1.52 -2.38
C ASP A 41 -13.40 -0.87 -0.99
N ASN A 42 -14.29 -1.16 -0.05
CA ASN A 42 -14.22 -0.62 1.31
C ASN A 42 -13.04 -1.18 2.14
N ASP A 43 -12.42 -2.27 1.70
CA ASP A 43 -11.34 -2.94 2.41
C ASP A 43 -9.96 -2.55 1.90
N ALA A 44 -9.85 -2.21 0.59
CA ALA A 44 -8.57 -1.83 -0.01
C ALA A 44 -8.72 -1.01 -1.29
N HIS A 45 -7.71 -0.15 -1.52
CA HIS A 45 -7.43 0.42 -2.83
C HIS A 45 -6.03 -0.02 -3.26
N ILE A 46 -5.95 -0.78 -4.35
CA ILE A 46 -4.68 -1.29 -4.88
C ILE A 46 -4.60 -0.99 -6.37
N ILE A 47 -3.53 -0.38 -6.80
CA ILE A 47 -3.22 -0.09 -8.20
C ILE A 47 -1.87 -0.69 -8.57
N ARG A 48 -1.73 -1.08 -9.83
CA ARG A 48 -0.48 -1.59 -10.41
C ARG A 48 -0.08 -0.76 -11.63
N HIS A 49 1.17 -0.35 -11.68
CA HIS A 49 1.77 0.19 -12.90
C HIS A 49 2.42 -0.94 -13.69
N LYS A 50 1.79 -1.39 -14.77
CA LYS A 50 2.15 -2.61 -15.52
C LYS A 50 3.59 -2.63 -16.03
N THR A 51 4.07 -1.49 -16.54
CA THR A 51 5.41 -1.41 -17.16
C THR A 51 6.52 -1.06 -16.18
N ALA A 52 6.21 -0.39 -15.08
CA ALA A 52 7.21 -0.02 -14.06
C ALA A 52 7.37 -1.09 -12.98
N GLY A 53 6.50 -2.12 -12.94
CA GLY A 53 6.55 -3.13 -11.89
C GLY A 53 6.22 -2.61 -10.49
N ILE A 54 5.52 -1.46 -10.41
CA ILE A 54 5.18 -0.81 -9.14
C ILE A 54 3.74 -1.16 -8.77
N ILE A 55 3.52 -1.52 -7.51
CA ILE A 55 2.19 -1.68 -6.91
C ILE A 55 2.07 -0.72 -5.74
N CYS A 56 1.00 0.07 -5.73
CA CYS A 56 0.66 0.92 -4.59
C CYS A 56 -0.65 0.43 -3.98
N GLY A 57 -0.68 0.29 -2.66
CA GLY A 57 -1.86 -0.18 -1.95
C GLY A 57 -2.13 0.62 -0.69
N ALA A 58 -3.42 0.76 -0.39
CA ALA A 58 -3.92 1.17 0.91
C ALA A 58 -4.88 0.09 1.39
N LEU A 59 -4.54 -0.56 2.49
CA LEU A 59 -5.31 -1.65 3.12
C LEU A 59 -6.03 -1.07 4.33
N PHE A 60 -7.36 -1.06 4.32
CA PHE A 60 -8.18 -0.47 5.39
C PHE A 60 -8.66 -1.53 6.37
N ASN A 61 -8.89 -2.76 5.89
CA ASN A 61 -9.38 -3.86 6.70
C ASN A 61 -8.24 -4.86 7.01
N PRO A 62 -7.71 -4.86 8.25
CA PRO A 62 -6.61 -5.76 8.63
C PRO A 62 -7.02 -7.24 8.71
N LEU A 63 -8.32 -7.55 8.74
CA LEU A 63 -8.80 -8.93 8.82
C LEU A 63 -8.91 -9.59 7.45
N LYS A 64 -8.86 -8.83 6.37
CA LYS A 64 -8.98 -9.35 5.02
C LYS A 64 -7.65 -9.92 4.51
N THR A 65 -7.74 -11.02 3.79
CA THR A 65 -6.60 -11.64 3.11
C THR A 65 -6.67 -11.36 1.61
N TYR A 66 -5.55 -10.90 1.05
CA TYR A 66 -5.38 -10.58 -0.38
C TYR A 66 -4.47 -11.63 -1.03
N THR A 67 -5.03 -12.78 -1.41
CA THR A 67 -4.27 -13.97 -1.82
C THR A 67 -3.43 -13.78 -3.08
N GLU A 68 -3.84 -12.92 -3.99
CA GLU A 68 -3.15 -12.64 -5.27
C GLU A 68 -2.07 -11.57 -5.16
N GLN A 69 -1.88 -10.99 -3.97
CA GLN A 69 -0.90 -9.95 -3.74
C GLN A 69 0.35 -10.50 -3.03
N LEU A 70 1.49 -9.81 -3.17
CA LEU A 70 2.68 -10.14 -2.41
C LEU A 70 2.44 -9.90 -0.92
N VAL A 71 1.93 -8.73 -0.53
CA VAL A 71 1.47 -8.46 0.83
C VAL A 71 0.04 -9.00 0.94
N THR A 72 -0.12 -10.12 1.63
CA THR A 72 -1.40 -10.82 1.68
C THR A 72 -2.27 -10.44 2.87
N GLN A 73 -1.67 -9.98 3.95
CA GLN A 73 -2.40 -9.58 5.16
C GLN A 73 -1.56 -8.62 6.01
N VAL A 74 -2.25 -7.75 6.73
CA VAL A 74 -1.69 -6.84 7.72
C VAL A 74 -2.56 -6.87 8.98
N ASN A 75 -2.00 -6.54 10.15
CA ASN A 75 -2.76 -6.49 11.39
C ASN A 75 -3.31 -5.09 11.74
N ILE A 76 -2.91 -4.08 11.00
CA ILE A 76 -3.39 -2.69 11.14
C ILE A 76 -3.60 -2.09 9.75
N PRO A 77 -4.42 -1.05 9.58
CA PRO A 77 -4.49 -0.32 8.32
C PRO A 77 -3.11 0.17 7.88
N LEU A 78 -2.78 -0.03 6.61
CA LEU A 78 -1.44 0.19 6.10
C LEU A 78 -1.48 0.72 4.67
N SER A 79 -0.63 1.70 4.36
CA SER A 79 -0.30 2.07 2.98
C SER A 79 1.05 1.50 2.61
N TYR A 80 1.20 1.05 1.36
CA TYR A 80 2.46 0.50 0.88
C TYR A 80 2.75 0.85 -0.58
N ILE A 81 4.04 0.86 -0.91
CA ILE A 81 4.55 0.86 -2.27
C ILE A 81 5.49 -0.34 -2.40
N LEU A 82 5.21 -1.18 -3.37
CA LEU A 82 6.02 -2.34 -3.73
C LEU A 82 6.65 -2.09 -5.10
N GLU A 83 7.97 -2.17 -5.17
CA GLU A 83 8.76 -2.02 -6.38
C GLU A 83 9.56 -3.30 -6.61
N LYS A 84 9.48 -3.86 -7.82
CA LYS A 84 10.37 -4.95 -8.20
C LYS A 84 11.74 -4.35 -8.54
N GLU A 85 12.79 -4.87 -7.94
CA GLU A 85 14.17 -4.49 -8.30
C GLU A 85 14.60 -5.26 -9.54
N GLU A 86 15.47 -4.65 -10.37
CA GLU A 86 15.88 -5.25 -11.65
C GLU A 86 16.76 -6.48 -11.46
N GLU A 87 17.44 -6.58 -10.30
CA GLU A 87 18.34 -7.69 -9.98
C GLU A 87 17.69 -8.67 -8.99
N ASN A 88 17.78 -9.98 -9.31
CA ASN A 88 17.59 -11.12 -8.38
C ASN A 88 16.23 -11.32 -7.72
N ASP A 89 15.12 -11.22 -8.43
CA ASP A 89 13.77 -11.46 -7.84
C ASP A 89 13.58 -10.85 -6.46
N SER A 90 14.13 -9.65 -6.30
CA SER A 90 14.04 -8.87 -5.08
C SER A 90 13.00 -7.77 -5.21
N PHE A 91 12.47 -7.36 -4.05
CA PHE A 91 11.48 -6.32 -3.96
C PHE A 91 11.86 -5.30 -2.89
N ARG A 92 11.54 -4.05 -3.16
CA ARG A 92 11.54 -2.97 -2.18
C ARG A 92 10.11 -2.71 -1.76
N LEU A 93 9.80 -2.91 -0.50
CA LEU A 93 8.49 -2.66 0.08
C LEU A 93 8.59 -1.49 1.06
N SER A 94 8.05 -0.34 0.67
CA SER A 94 7.90 0.81 1.56
C SER A 94 6.52 0.76 2.20
N ILE A 95 6.46 0.88 3.52
CA ILE A 95 5.23 0.82 4.30
C ILE A 95 5.08 2.06 5.18
N CYS A 96 3.85 2.48 5.37
CA CYS A 96 3.47 3.57 6.26
C CYS A 96 2.14 3.25 6.94
N GLU A 97 2.05 3.41 8.26
CA GLU A 97 0.76 3.43 8.94
C GLU A 97 0.18 4.84 8.79
N PRO A 98 -0.91 5.01 8.01
CA PRO A 98 -1.51 6.31 7.84
C PRO A 98 -2.21 6.76 9.12
N ASP A 99 -2.09 8.04 9.47
CA ASP A 99 -2.85 8.62 10.59
C ASP A 99 -4.32 8.81 10.19
N MET A 100 -5.07 7.71 10.19
CA MET A 100 -6.49 7.70 9.83
C MET A 100 -7.38 8.49 10.82
N ARG A 101 -6.91 8.79 12.02
CA ARG A 101 -7.72 9.47 13.04
C ARG A 101 -7.74 10.99 12.89
N ARG A 102 -6.71 11.60 12.32
CA ARG A 102 -6.65 13.05 12.10
C ARG A 102 -7.71 13.56 11.12
N ALA A 103 -8.00 12.80 10.06
CA ALA A 103 -8.89 13.26 9.01
C ALA A 103 -10.32 13.52 9.51
N SER A 104 -10.85 12.70 10.42
CA SER A 104 -12.23 12.86 10.90
C SER A 104 -12.41 14.05 11.85
N ARG A 105 -11.40 14.36 12.67
CA ARG A 105 -11.48 15.50 13.62
C ARG A 105 -11.13 16.83 12.98
N ALA A 106 -10.13 16.86 12.10
CA ALA A 106 -9.80 18.06 11.33
C ALA A 106 -10.96 18.55 10.46
N HIS A 107 -11.72 17.61 9.88
CA HIS A 107 -12.87 17.92 9.03
C HIS A 107 -14.04 18.57 9.81
N MET A 108 -14.11 18.33 11.12
CA MET A 108 -15.16 18.85 11.98
C MET A 108 -14.76 20.13 12.73
N GLY A 109 -13.56 20.67 12.52
CA GLY A 109 -13.07 21.87 13.21
C GLY A 109 -12.94 21.70 14.73
N LEU A 110 -12.84 20.46 15.22
CA LEU A 110 -12.82 20.10 16.64
C LEU A 110 -11.42 19.76 17.16
N LEU A 111 -10.35 20.12 16.44
CA LEU A 111 -8.99 19.95 16.93
C LEU A 111 -8.68 21.03 17.95
N THR A 112 -8.50 20.65 19.20
CA THR A 112 -7.86 21.48 20.22
C THR A 112 -6.34 21.37 20.08
N GLU A 113 -5.59 22.33 20.67
CA GLU A 113 -4.12 22.23 20.69
C GLU A 113 -3.62 20.95 21.36
N GLU A 114 -4.38 20.39 22.31
CA GLU A 114 -4.09 19.11 22.98
C GLU A 114 -4.23 17.90 22.05
N ASP A 115 -5.10 17.96 21.05
CA ASP A 115 -5.24 16.89 20.05
C ASP A 115 -4.07 16.85 19.04
N VAL A 116 -3.22 17.87 19.04
CA VAL A 116 -2.04 17.98 18.15
C VAL A 116 -0.81 17.33 18.81
N VAL A 117 -0.79 17.19 20.12
CA VAL A 117 0.28 16.47 20.83
C VAL A 117 0.02 14.97 20.65
N GLN A 118 0.50 14.42 19.56
CA GLN A 118 0.52 12.98 19.38
C GLN A 118 1.61 12.38 20.25
N GLU A 119 1.20 11.53 21.20
CA GLU A 119 2.12 10.54 21.73
C GLU A 119 2.70 9.76 20.55
N GLU A 120 4.01 9.72 20.43
CA GLU A 120 4.75 8.85 19.51
C GLU A 120 4.54 7.39 19.91
N LYS A 121 3.31 6.90 19.71
CA LYS A 121 2.96 5.54 20.07
C LYS A 121 3.48 4.59 19.02
N ALA A 122 4.39 3.73 19.43
CA ALA A 122 4.85 2.63 18.58
C ALA A 122 3.79 1.54 18.48
N PHE A 123 3.60 1.00 17.27
CA PHE A 123 2.71 -0.10 16.95
C PHE A 123 3.51 -1.33 16.51
N ASN A 124 3.08 -2.51 16.93
CA ASN A 124 3.61 -3.75 16.38
C ASN A 124 2.88 -4.08 15.07
N THR A 125 3.44 -3.61 13.97
CA THR A 125 2.91 -3.88 12.63
C THR A 125 3.36 -5.27 12.19
N GLN A 126 2.39 -6.10 11.79
CA GLN A 126 2.63 -7.45 11.26
C GLN A 126 2.20 -7.51 9.80
N LEU A 127 3.07 -8.06 8.98
CA LEU A 127 2.85 -8.29 7.56
C LEU A 127 2.93 -9.79 7.29
N THR A 128 2.00 -10.30 6.48
CA THR A 128 2.10 -11.62 5.87
C THR A 128 2.42 -11.45 4.39
N ILE A 129 3.52 -12.03 3.96
CA ILE A 129 4.07 -11.92 2.60
C ILE A 129 3.98 -13.30 1.94
N ASN A 130 3.51 -13.34 0.71
CA ASN A 130 3.42 -14.56 -0.10
C ASN A 130 4.81 -14.93 -0.64
N GLY A 131 5.29 -16.11 -0.33
CA GLY A 131 6.64 -16.57 -0.65
C GLY A 131 7.58 -16.54 0.54
N ILE A 132 8.75 -17.14 0.36
CA ILE A 132 9.82 -17.19 1.36
C ILE A 132 10.88 -16.17 1.00
N TYR A 133 11.06 -15.17 1.87
CA TYR A 133 11.99 -14.06 1.66
C TYR A 133 12.89 -13.85 2.86
N ASN A 134 14.17 -13.58 2.60
CA ASN A 134 15.00 -12.88 3.55
C ASN A 134 14.59 -11.42 3.54
N VAL A 135 14.25 -10.89 4.70
CA VAL A 135 13.74 -9.52 4.82
C VAL A 135 14.66 -8.71 5.72
N LYS A 136 15.04 -7.53 5.26
CA LYS A 136 15.82 -6.55 6.01
C LYS A 136 15.09 -5.21 6.00
N CYS A 137 14.92 -4.58 7.15
CA CYS A 137 14.47 -3.19 7.24
C CYS A 137 15.68 -2.25 7.25
N LEU A 138 15.60 -1.15 6.50
CA LEU A 138 16.70 -0.18 6.42
C LEU A 138 16.81 0.69 7.67
N GLN A 139 15.71 0.92 8.39
CA GLN A 139 15.66 1.87 9.50
C GLN A 139 15.84 1.23 10.87
N LYS A 140 15.46 -0.05 11.04
CA LYS A 140 15.48 -0.71 12.36
C LYS A 140 15.49 -2.23 12.26
N SER A 141 15.69 -2.87 13.42
CA SER A 141 15.58 -4.33 13.55
C SER A 141 14.12 -4.78 13.40
N ILE A 142 13.93 -5.95 12.80
CA ILE A 142 12.64 -6.60 12.59
C ILE A 142 12.71 -8.05 13.05
N LYS A 143 11.53 -8.65 13.28
CA LYS A 143 11.41 -10.09 13.48
C LYS A 143 10.86 -10.71 12.19
N VAL A 144 11.52 -11.74 11.71
CA VAL A 144 11.10 -12.49 10.51
C VAL A 144 10.94 -13.96 10.87
N SER A 145 9.86 -14.58 10.44
CA SER A 145 9.66 -16.02 10.53
C SER A 145 9.03 -16.53 9.24
N HIS A 146 9.18 -17.84 8.98
CA HIS A 146 8.75 -18.46 7.75
C HIS A 146 7.87 -19.68 8.06
N ASP A 147 6.80 -19.82 7.29
CA ASP A 147 6.00 -21.03 7.21
C ASP A 147 6.21 -21.64 5.81
N LYS A 148 7.06 -22.68 5.75
CA LYS A 148 7.41 -23.32 4.49
C LYS A 148 6.25 -24.09 3.89
N GLU A 149 5.38 -24.68 4.73
CA GLU A 149 4.23 -25.43 4.24
C GLU A 149 3.20 -24.54 3.56
N LYS A 150 2.99 -23.34 4.12
CA LYS A 150 2.10 -22.34 3.53
C LYS A 150 2.77 -21.41 2.54
N ASN A 151 4.09 -21.53 2.36
CA ASN A 151 4.90 -20.63 1.53
C ASN A 151 4.69 -19.15 1.92
N LYS A 152 4.87 -18.84 3.20
CA LYS A 152 4.64 -17.51 3.77
C LYS A 152 5.82 -17.00 4.57
N THR A 153 6.07 -15.70 4.47
CA THR A 153 6.97 -14.94 5.33
C THR A 153 6.16 -14.01 6.22
N TYR A 154 6.41 -14.06 7.51
CA TYR A 154 5.82 -13.17 8.50
C TYR A 154 6.85 -12.17 8.96
N VAL A 155 6.52 -10.90 8.91
CA VAL A 155 7.39 -9.81 9.35
C VAL A 155 6.69 -9.04 10.46
N THR A 156 7.39 -8.81 11.57
CA THR A 156 6.94 -7.94 12.66
C THR A 156 7.92 -6.78 12.80
N ILE A 157 7.41 -5.56 12.74
CA ILE A 157 8.16 -4.33 12.84
C ILE A 157 7.46 -3.37 13.80
N SER A 158 8.21 -2.70 14.68
CA SER A 158 7.68 -1.60 15.47
C SER A 158 7.63 -0.34 14.61
N THR A 159 6.45 0.16 14.31
CA THR A 159 6.24 1.36 13.48
C THR A 159 5.76 2.52 14.33
N ILE A 160 6.06 3.73 13.90
CA ILE A 160 5.49 4.97 14.42
C ILE A 160 4.56 5.52 13.33
N ARG A 161 3.43 6.04 13.73
CA ARG A 161 2.40 6.58 12.85
C ARG A 161 2.94 7.71 11.97
N GLY A 162 2.64 7.63 10.68
CA GLY A 162 3.10 8.61 9.69
C GLY A 162 4.55 8.46 9.24
N GLU A 163 5.33 7.57 9.87
CA GLU A 163 6.69 7.27 9.42
C GLU A 163 6.71 6.21 8.31
N ASN A 164 7.68 6.33 7.42
CA ASN A 164 7.93 5.37 6.36
C ASN A 164 9.02 4.38 6.75
N TYR A 165 8.78 3.11 6.51
CA TYR A 165 9.76 2.03 6.69
C TYR A 165 9.97 1.30 5.38
N THR A 166 11.24 1.03 5.04
CA THR A 166 11.59 0.32 3.81
C THR A 166 12.15 -1.06 4.15
N LEU A 167 11.49 -2.07 3.61
CA LEU A 167 11.87 -3.48 3.69
C LEU A 167 12.46 -3.92 2.35
N LEU A 168 13.63 -4.53 2.39
CA LEU A 168 14.22 -5.21 1.25
C LEU A 168 13.90 -6.70 1.38
N LEU A 169 13.27 -7.26 0.35
CA LEU A 169 12.85 -8.65 0.27
C LEU A 169 13.69 -9.36 -0.79
N HIS A 170 14.47 -10.35 -0.40
CA HIS A 170 15.23 -11.19 -1.32
C HIS A 170 14.63 -12.59 -1.29
N GLN A 171 14.16 -13.06 -2.43
CA GLN A 171 13.57 -14.39 -2.53
C GLN A 171 14.60 -15.45 -2.20
N THR A 172 14.22 -16.39 -1.35
CA THR A 172 15.09 -17.51 -0.99
C THR A 172 14.67 -18.71 -1.83
N ASN A 173 15.57 -19.17 -2.70
CA ASN A 173 15.39 -20.44 -3.38
C ASN A 173 15.53 -21.56 -2.33
N ILE A 174 14.47 -22.30 -2.07
CA ILE A 174 14.41 -23.43 -1.16
C ILE A 174 14.54 -24.71 -1.98
#